data_4a9baa1d586d2cda54fc6cf8d6cd55d3
#
_entry.id   4a9baa1d586d2cda54fc6cf8d6cd55d3
#
_cell.length_a   1.000
_cell.length_b   1.000
_cell.length_c   1.000
_cell.angle_alpha   90.00
_cell.angle_beta   90.00
_cell.angle_gamma   90.00
#
_symmetry.space_group_name_H-M   'P 1'
#
loop_
_entity.id
_entity.type
_entity.pdbx_description
1 polymer ?
#
loop_
_entity_poly.entity_id
_entity_poly.type
_entity_poly.pdbx_seq_one_letter_code
_entity_poly.pdbx_strand_id
1 'polypeptide(L)'
;MILTDRIWKLLEPATAIADNVTKEEVEQGLKDGTYQIFMDEKSVAITVGYRDSLRIGLAGGELNSLKSLEKKIIKYAKEKKYKCVDILGRIGWEKSLIGYKRKAVLLRKEIA
;
A
#
# COMPACT_ATOMS: atom_id res chain seq x y z
N MET A 1 -4.05 -12.21 11.18
CA MET A 1 -3.94 -10.94 11.92
C MET A 1 -5.26 -10.17 11.86
N ILE A 2 -5.71 -9.68 12.99
CA ILE A 2 -6.92 -8.87 13.05
C ILE A 2 -6.52 -7.38 13.07
N LEU A 3 -7.08 -6.60 12.16
CA LEU A 3 -6.84 -5.18 12.11
C LEU A 3 -7.68 -4.48 13.20
N THR A 4 -7.02 -3.69 14.03
CA THR A 4 -7.74 -2.88 15.00
C THR A 4 -8.47 -1.74 14.29
N ASP A 5 -9.50 -1.18 14.95
CA ASP A 5 -10.22 -0.04 14.38
C ASP A 5 -9.28 1.14 14.13
N ARG A 6 -8.31 1.36 15.01
CA ARG A 6 -7.32 2.42 14.84
C ARG A 6 -6.51 2.23 13.56
N ILE A 7 -6.02 1.03 13.30
CA ILE A 7 -5.24 0.73 12.10
C ILE A 7 -6.12 0.86 10.86
N TRP A 8 -7.33 0.31 10.90
CA TRP A 8 -8.23 0.38 9.77
C TRP A 8 -8.61 1.82 9.40
N LYS A 9 -8.81 2.68 10.40
CA LYS A 9 -9.11 4.09 10.13
C LYS A 9 -7.99 4.80 9.35
N LEU A 10 -6.75 4.40 9.54
CA LEU A 10 -5.63 4.94 8.76
C LEU A 10 -5.66 4.46 7.31
N LEU A 11 -6.09 3.23 7.07
CA LEU A 11 -6.12 2.62 5.73
C LEU A 11 -7.38 2.95 4.94
N GLU A 12 -8.51 3.15 5.62
CA GLU A 12 -9.81 3.29 4.99
C GLU A 12 -9.87 4.34 3.87
N PRO A 13 -9.28 5.55 4.04
CA PRO A 13 -9.32 6.53 2.96
C PRO A 13 -8.66 6.06 1.65
N ALA A 14 -7.71 5.14 1.71
CA ALA A 14 -7.04 4.63 0.52
C ALA A 14 -7.88 3.58 -0.22
N THR A 15 -8.90 3.01 0.41
CA THR A 15 -9.70 1.94 -0.20
C THR A 15 -10.47 2.42 -1.42
N ALA A 16 -10.79 3.71 -1.50
CA ALA A 16 -11.50 4.26 -2.66
C ALA A 16 -10.73 4.05 -3.96
N ILE A 17 -9.40 4.04 -3.92
CA ILE A 17 -8.55 3.81 -5.08
C ILE A 17 -8.40 2.31 -5.34
N ALA A 18 -8.48 1.49 -4.30
CA ALA A 18 -8.32 0.04 -4.37
C ALA A 18 -9.67 -0.69 -4.48
N ASP A 19 -10.61 -0.13 -5.25
CA ASP A 19 -11.92 -0.72 -5.52
C ASP A 19 -12.75 -1.03 -4.25
N ASN A 20 -12.62 -0.16 -3.24
CA ASN A 20 -13.37 -0.27 -1.98
C ASN A 20 -13.17 -1.61 -1.27
N VAL A 21 -11.93 -2.09 -1.24
CA VAL A 21 -11.58 -3.31 -0.53
C VAL A 21 -12.03 -3.22 0.94
N THR A 22 -12.58 -4.30 1.46
CA THR A 22 -13.10 -4.33 2.82
C THR A 22 -12.02 -4.69 3.84
N LYS A 23 -12.28 -4.35 5.10
CA LYS A 23 -11.41 -4.74 6.21
C LYS A 23 -11.22 -6.26 6.24
N GLU A 24 -12.30 -7.01 6.04
CA GLU A 24 -12.29 -8.47 6.06
C GLU A 24 -11.42 -9.04 4.95
N GLU A 25 -11.47 -8.46 3.76
CA GLU A 25 -10.62 -8.87 2.64
C GLU A 25 -9.14 -8.65 2.95
N VAL A 26 -8.81 -7.51 3.55
CA VAL A 26 -7.42 -7.22 3.95
C VAL A 26 -6.96 -8.18 5.03
N GLU A 27 -7.81 -8.44 6.04
CA GLU A 27 -7.49 -9.39 7.11
C GLU A 27 -7.25 -10.79 6.55
N GLN A 28 -8.07 -11.22 5.59
CA GLN A 28 -7.91 -12.52 4.95
C GLN A 28 -6.58 -12.60 4.19
N GLY A 29 -6.23 -11.56 3.46
CA GLY A 29 -4.96 -11.51 2.73
C GLY A 29 -3.74 -11.53 3.65
N LEU A 30 -3.84 -10.88 4.81
CA LEU A 30 -2.78 -10.93 5.82
C LEU A 30 -2.65 -12.32 6.43
N LYS A 31 -3.78 -12.99 6.66
CA LYS A 31 -3.82 -14.32 7.25
C LYS A 31 -3.21 -15.37 6.32
N ASP A 32 -3.51 -15.30 5.04
CA ASP A 32 -3.04 -16.31 4.08
C ASP A 32 -1.66 -15.99 3.48
N GLY A 33 -1.07 -14.85 3.85
CA GLY A 33 0.26 -14.46 3.38
C GLY A 33 0.29 -13.73 2.05
N THR A 34 -0.86 -13.48 1.43
CA THR A 34 -0.94 -12.71 0.18
C THR A 34 -0.49 -11.28 0.38
N TYR A 35 -0.87 -10.69 1.52
CA TYR A 35 -0.52 -9.31 1.88
C TYR A 35 0.47 -9.28 3.03
N GLN A 36 1.27 -8.23 3.07
CA GLN A 36 2.15 -7.92 4.19
C GLN A 36 1.75 -6.56 4.76
N ILE A 37 1.95 -6.40 6.06
CA ILE A 37 1.65 -5.13 6.73
C ILE A 37 2.93 -4.54 7.30
N PHE A 38 3.09 -3.23 7.09
CA PHE A 38 4.17 -2.44 7.68
C PHE A 38 3.51 -1.29 8.42
N MET A 39 3.94 -1.04 9.64
CA MET A 39 3.34 0.03 10.43
C MET A 39 4.30 0.60 11.46
N ASP A 40 4.01 1.82 11.87
CA ASP A 40 4.58 2.45 13.05
C ASP A 40 3.44 3.15 13.80
N GLU A 41 3.77 4.07 14.72
CA GLU A 41 2.75 4.71 15.54
C GLU A 41 1.74 5.54 14.75
N LYS A 42 2.16 6.11 13.61
CA LYS A 42 1.38 7.13 12.90
C LYS A 42 1.07 6.78 11.46
N SER A 43 1.46 5.59 11.02
CA SER A 43 1.21 5.18 9.64
C SER A 43 1.15 3.66 9.50
N VAL A 44 0.53 3.24 8.42
CA VAL A 44 0.40 1.82 8.07
C VAL A 44 0.39 1.68 6.56
N ALA A 45 0.96 0.59 6.06
CA ALA A 45 0.95 0.26 4.64
C ALA A 45 0.72 -1.24 4.46
N ILE A 46 -0.06 -1.58 3.45
CA ILE A 46 -0.32 -2.96 3.04
C ILE A 46 0.34 -3.18 1.69
N THR A 47 1.14 -4.23 1.58
CA THR A 47 1.83 -4.58 0.34
C THR A 47 1.36 -5.93 -0.20
N VAL A 48 1.55 -6.12 -1.48
CA VAL A 48 1.27 -7.38 -2.17
C VAL A 48 2.32 -7.59 -3.25
N GLY A 49 2.79 -8.83 -3.40
CA GLY A 49 3.69 -9.17 -4.49
C GLY A 49 2.92 -9.27 -5.80
N TYR A 50 3.47 -8.67 -6.84
CA TYR A 50 2.91 -8.75 -8.19
C TYR A 50 4.05 -8.89 -9.18
N ARG A 51 4.24 -10.13 -9.68
CA ARG A 51 5.35 -10.47 -10.57
C ARG A 51 6.70 -10.08 -9.94
N ASP A 52 7.46 -9.22 -10.60
CA ASP A 52 8.78 -8.78 -10.12
C ASP A 52 8.73 -7.58 -9.19
N SER A 53 7.53 -7.08 -8.87
CA SER A 53 7.38 -5.90 -8.03
C SER A 53 6.69 -6.20 -6.70
N LEU A 54 7.04 -5.44 -5.68
CA LEU A 54 6.29 -5.38 -4.45
C LEU A 54 5.44 -4.12 -4.52
N ARG A 55 4.13 -4.29 -4.44
CA ARG A 55 3.18 -3.18 -4.62
C ARG A 55 2.61 -2.72 -3.30
N ILE A 56 2.71 -1.43 -3.03
CA ILE A 56 2.02 -0.80 -1.93
C ILE A 56 0.61 -0.47 -2.42
N GLY A 57 -0.37 -1.27 -1.95
CA GLY A 57 -1.76 -1.13 -2.41
C GLY A 57 -2.61 -0.23 -1.55
N LEU A 58 -2.34 -0.19 -0.24
CA LEU A 58 -3.01 0.70 0.69
C LEU A 58 -1.95 1.32 1.59
N ALA A 59 -2.08 2.60 1.87
CA ALA A 59 -1.21 3.28 2.84
C ALA A 59 -1.96 4.47 3.42
N GLY A 60 -1.72 4.74 4.69
CA GLY A 60 -2.37 5.85 5.37
C GLY A 60 -1.59 6.29 6.60
N GLY A 61 -1.85 7.53 7.02
CA GLY A 61 -1.22 8.12 8.19
C GLY A 61 -0.42 9.37 7.85
N GLU A 62 0.47 9.78 8.76
CA GLU A 62 1.29 10.97 8.55
C GLU A 62 2.35 10.74 7.48
N LEU A 63 2.56 11.74 6.63
CA LEU A 63 3.48 11.66 5.49
C LEU A 63 4.91 11.30 5.90
N ASN A 64 5.46 11.97 6.93
CA ASN A 64 6.82 11.69 7.36
C ASN A 64 6.98 10.25 7.88
N SER A 65 5.96 9.75 8.56
CA SER A 65 5.92 8.38 9.04
C SER A 65 5.86 7.39 7.87
N LEU A 66 5.05 7.71 6.85
CA LEU A 66 4.96 6.90 5.63
C LEU A 66 6.28 6.84 4.88
N LYS A 67 7.05 7.94 4.85
CA LYS A 67 8.40 7.94 4.24
C LYS A 67 9.34 7.00 4.98
N SER A 68 9.23 6.91 6.31
CA SER A 68 10.02 5.95 7.09
C SER A 68 9.59 4.52 6.80
N LEU A 69 8.30 4.27 6.67
CA LEU A 69 7.80 2.95 6.28
C LEU A 69 8.28 2.55 4.88
N GLU A 70 8.30 3.50 3.96
CA GLU A 70 8.75 3.24 2.59
C GLU A 70 10.18 2.67 2.57
N LYS A 71 11.07 3.20 3.42
CA LYS A 71 12.42 2.67 3.54
C LYS A 71 12.44 1.22 4.01
N LYS A 72 11.58 0.88 4.97
CA LYS A 72 11.45 -0.50 5.47
C LYS A 72 10.89 -1.43 4.38
N ILE A 73 9.95 -0.93 3.60
CA ILE A 73 9.35 -1.69 2.51
C ILE A 73 10.39 -1.97 1.42
N ILE A 74 11.21 -0.97 1.07
CA ILE A 74 12.28 -1.14 0.08
C ILE A 74 13.30 -2.18 0.56
N LYS A 75 13.67 -2.12 1.85
CA LYS A 75 14.59 -3.11 2.42
C LYS A 75 14.01 -4.52 2.31
N TYR A 76 12.74 -4.69 2.67
CA TYR A 76 12.04 -5.97 2.55
C TYR A 76 12.02 -6.45 1.09
N ALA A 77 11.70 -5.54 0.17
CA ALA A 77 11.65 -5.87 -1.26
C ALA A 77 13.00 -6.36 -1.77
N LYS A 78 14.08 -5.73 -1.35
CA LYS A 78 15.44 -6.16 -1.72
C LYS A 78 15.76 -7.54 -1.15
N GLU A 79 15.42 -7.79 0.11
CA GLU A 79 15.63 -9.08 0.76
C GLU A 79 14.87 -10.20 0.07
N LYS A 80 13.68 -9.92 -0.44
CA LYS A 80 12.86 -10.88 -1.17
C LYS A 80 13.15 -10.92 -2.66
N LYS A 81 14.14 -10.15 -3.12
CA LYS A 81 14.61 -10.11 -4.50
C LYS A 81 13.59 -9.58 -5.50
N TYR A 82 12.69 -8.71 -5.07
CA TYR A 82 11.86 -7.95 -5.99
C TYR A 82 12.72 -6.95 -6.75
N LYS A 83 12.39 -6.70 -8.01
CA LYS A 83 13.14 -5.76 -8.86
C LYS A 83 12.70 -4.32 -8.67
N CYS A 84 11.47 -4.10 -8.22
CA CYS A 84 10.96 -2.75 -8.03
C CYS A 84 9.88 -2.72 -6.96
N VAL A 85 9.57 -1.51 -6.52
CA VAL A 85 8.46 -1.23 -5.62
C VAL A 85 7.50 -0.31 -6.38
N ASP A 86 6.24 -0.71 -6.45
CA ASP A 86 5.18 0.09 -7.06
C ASP A 86 4.31 0.70 -5.98
N ILE A 87 3.73 1.85 -6.27
CA ILE A 87 2.72 2.46 -5.41
C ILE A 87 1.47 2.68 -6.24
N LEU A 88 0.37 2.10 -5.79
CA LEU A 88 -0.94 2.38 -6.33
C LEU A 88 -1.58 3.41 -5.41
N GLY A 89 -1.72 4.64 -5.86
CA GLY A 89 -2.20 5.69 -4.98
C GLY A 89 -2.51 6.99 -5.69
N ARG A 90 -2.70 8.01 -4.89
CA ARG A 90 -3.06 9.35 -5.37
C ARG A 90 -1.85 10.02 -6.04
N ILE A 91 -2.15 10.94 -6.96
CA ILE A 91 -1.12 11.72 -7.67
C ILE A 91 -0.14 12.43 -6.72
N GLY A 92 -0.62 12.84 -5.55
CA GLY A 92 0.23 13.49 -4.55
C GLY A 92 1.48 12.71 -4.14
N TRP A 93 1.45 11.39 -4.27
CA TRP A 93 2.60 10.55 -3.95
C TRP A 93 3.80 10.81 -4.86
N GLU A 94 3.56 11.17 -6.13
CA GLU A 94 4.64 11.49 -7.07
C GLU A 94 5.50 12.65 -6.58
N LYS A 95 4.88 13.63 -5.92
CA LYS A 95 5.58 14.81 -5.41
C LYS A 95 6.30 14.54 -4.10
N SER A 96 5.79 13.59 -3.32
CA SER A 96 6.26 13.33 -1.97
C SER A 96 7.34 12.28 -1.88
N LEU A 97 7.37 11.33 -2.82
CA LEU A 97 8.31 10.22 -2.82
C LEU A 97 9.27 10.32 -4.00
N ILE A 98 10.56 10.38 -3.69
CA ILE A 98 11.62 10.55 -4.69
C ILE A 98 11.91 9.21 -5.38
N GLY A 99 12.14 9.26 -6.70
CA GLY A 99 12.56 8.08 -7.46
C GLY A 99 11.43 7.28 -8.09
N TYR A 100 10.18 7.64 -7.83
CA TYR A 100 9.03 6.98 -8.44
C TYR A 100 8.66 7.66 -9.75
N LYS A 101 8.32 6.85 -10.75
CA LYS A 101 7.87 7.33 -12.07
C LYS A 101 6.50 6.76 -12.34
N ARG A 102 5.62 7.56 -12.91
CA ARG A 102 4.30 7.09 -13.32
C ARG A 102 4.44 6.06 -14.43
N LYS A 103 3.93 4.86 -14.21
CA LYS A 103 3.99 3.77 -15.19
C LYS A 103 2.67 3.56 -15.91
N ALA A 104 1.56 3.92 -15.27
CA ALA A 104 0.24 3.67 -15.84
C ALA A 104 -0.80 4.59 -15.23
N VAL A 105 -1.91 4.75 -15.94
CA VAL A 105 -3.08 5.46 -15.46
C VAL A 105 -4.27 4.52 -15.61
N LEU A 106 -5.07 4.38 -14.55
CA LEU A 106 -6.32 3.62 -14.60
C LEU A 106 -7.43 4.57 -15.03
N LEU A 107 -8.04 4.28 -16.17
CA LEU A 107 -9.21 5.03 -16.64
C LEU A 107 -10.45 4.16 -16.43
N ARG A 108 -11.51 4.75 -15.90
CA ARG A 108 -12.76 4.02 -15.62
C ARG A 108 -13.94 4.75 -16.22
N LYS A 109 -14.79 4.00 -16.90
CA LYS A 109 -16.07 4.50 -17.38
C LYS A 109 -17.17 3.66 -16.73
N GLU A 110 -18.08 4.32 -16.04
CA GLU A 110 -19.23 3.63 -15.48
C GLU A 110 -20.22 3.32 -16.59
N ILE A 111 -20.77 2.12 -16.60
CA ILE A 111 -21.65 1.64 -17.67
C ILE A 111 -23.04 1.24 -17.19
N ALA A 112 -23.28 1.30 -15.90
CA ALA A 112 -24.60 0.96 -15.36
C ALA A 112 -24.94 1.77 -14.13
#